data_2b7ffaff0bf7e8b85277d19804e7d968
#
_entry.id   2b7ffaff0bf7e8b85277d19804e7d968
#
_cell.length_a   1.000
_cell.length_b   1.000
_cell.length_c   1.000
_cell.angle_alpha   90.00
_cell.angle_beta   90.00
_cell.angle_gamma   90.00
#
_symmetry.space_group_name_H-M   'P 1'
#
loop_
_entity.id
_entity.type
_entity.pdbx_description
1 polymer ?
#
loop_
_entity_poly.entity_id
_entity_poly.type
_entity_poly.pdbx_seq_one_letter_code
_entity_poly.pdbx_strand_id
1 'polypeptide(L)'
;MRKTCGVAVALMALGAAATPAFADTYDTNAYSVPNGTNVTVNDAALGISNEGGEAGGVVVSLTDTTTNTTSMLTVWCSDVSNYLSAPASYTLDTLSSDIGASSYPALTAGAVGTTKVAQVNALLNAMANGLISPANAVTSAALQAAIWEVIYETGDNGYDVTSGNFFIGSYNGNDVAAVEVAANQYLSYVEVGTWAANAGATVEQLQPAPFGSDNQSLIYLAGSSTQSQSAKVVPEPGSLVLLGTGLVGLAALRRRRAVSMRS
;
A
#
# COMPACT_ATOMS: atom_id res chain seq x y z
N MET A 1 29.05 13.39 -66.61
CA MET A 1 27.96 13.87 -65.72
C MET A 1 27.36 12.68 -65.01
N ARG A 2 27.70 12.45 -63.72
CA ARG A 2 27.12 11.35 -62.91
C ARG A 2 26.00 11.96 -62.05
N LYS A 3 24.77 11.51 -62.28
CA LYS A 3 23.61 11.86 -61.42
C LYS A 3 23.58 10.93 -60.21
N THR A 4 23.83 11.43 -59.02
CA THR A 4 23.63 10.76 -57.77
C THR A 4 22.17 10.89 -57.36
N CYS A 5 21.47 9.76 -57.30
CA CYS A 5 20.09 9.67 -56.81
C CYS A 5 20.17 9.50 -55.27
N GLY A 6 19.79 10.55 -54.53
CA GLY A 6 19.71 10.51 -53.10
C GLY A 6 18.42 9.81 -52.67
N VAL A 7 18.54 8.73 -51.92
CA VAL A 7 17.41 8.05 -51.26
C VAL A 7 17.20 8.71 -49.92
N ALA A 8 16.10 9.45 -49.77
CA ALA A 8 15.64 9.98 -48.49
C ALA A 8 15.00 8.82 -47.69
N VAL A 9 15.62 8.44 -46.61
CA VAL A 9 15.03 7.52 -45.61
C VAL A 9 14.18 8.36 -44.64
N ALA A 10 12.86 8.27 -44.80
CA ALA A 10 11.93 8.84 -43.82
C ALA A 10 11.89 7.94 -42.57
N LEU A 11 12.48 8.41 -41.46
CA LEU A 11 12.35 7.79 -40.17
C LEU A 11 10.97 8.15 -39.60
N MET A 12 9.99 7.24 -39.72
CA MET A 12 8.76 7.36 -38.93
C MET A 12 9.04 7.01 -37.50
N ALA A 13 9.13 8.02 -36.62
CA ALA A 13 9.09 7.83 -35.19
C ALA A 13 7.67 7.36 -34.81
N LEU A 14 7.48 6.06 -34.57
CA LEU A 14 6.31 5.57 -33.88
C LEU A 14 6.38 6.06 -32.43
N GLY A 15 5.67 7.12 -32.12
CA GLY A 15 5.40 7.52 -30.76
C GLY A 15 4.60 6.39 -30.09
N ALA A 16 5.24 5.63 -29.22
CA ALA A 16 4.53 4.74 -28.31
C ALA A 16 3.69 5.66 -27.40
N ALA A 17 2.38 5.73 -27.66
CA ALA A 17 1.44 6.30 -26.72
C ALA A 17 1.53 5.41 -25.46
N ALA A 18 2.12 5.93 -24.39
CA ALA A 18 2.04 5.31 -23.08
C ALA A 18 0.54 5.25 -22.75
N THR A 19 -0.03 4.07 -22.73
CA THR A 19 -1.36 3.87 -22.18
C THR A 19 -1.28 4.27 -20.71
N PRO A 20 -2.17 5.14 -20.21
CA PRO A 20 -2.21 5.44 -18.80
C PRO A 20 -2.35 4.10 -18.05
N ALA A 21 -1.44 3.85 -17.13
CA ALA A 21 -1.60 2.75 -16.19
C ALA A 21 -2.82 3.12 -15.33
N PHE A 22 -3.94 2.46 -15.56
CA PHE A 22 -5.08 2.58 -14.66
C PHE A 22 -4.64 1.95 -13.33
N ALA A 23 -4.78 2.69 -12.25
CA ALA A 23 -4.60 2.14 -10.92
C ALA A 23 -5.59 0.98 -10.76
N ASP A 24 -5.11 -0.15 -10.26
CA ASP A 24 -5.98 -1.28 -9.96
C ASP A 24 -7.02 -0.84 -8.92
N THR A 25 -8.30 -1.11 -9.20
CA THR A 25 -9.40 -0.78 -8.31
C THR A 25 -9.93 -2.03 -7.65
N TYR A 26 -10.27 -1.91 -6.36
CA TYR A 26 -10.71 -3.00 -5.52
C TYR A 26 -12.00 -2.61 -4.81
N ASP A 27 -12.94 -3.53 -4.73
CA ASP A 27 -14.14 -3.36 -3.92
C ASP A 27 -14.05 -4.22 -2.65
N THR A 28 -14.30 -3.63 -1.49
CA THR A 28 -14.49 -4.36 -0.24
C THR A 28 -15.97 -4.64 -0.04
N ASN A 29 -16.32 -5.89 0.22
CA ASN A 29 -17.70 -6.29 0.46
C ASN A 29 -17.98 -6.56 1.94
N ALA A 30 -16.94 -6.92 2.70
CA ALA A 30 -17.02 -7.21 4.12
C ALA A 30 -15.65 -7.05 4.78
N TYR A 31 -15.67 -6.78 6.09
CA TYR A 31 -14.48 -6.78 6.92
C TYR A 31 -14.77 -7.36 8.31
N SER A 32 -13.71 -7.75 9.02
CA SER A 32 -13.75 -8.12 10.43
C SER A 32 -12.43 -7.79 11.12
N VAL A 33 -12.46 -7.58 12.43
CA VAL A 33 -11.27 -7.37 13.27
C VAL A 33 -11.21 -8.51 14.30
N PRO A 34 -10.74 -9.71 13.90
CA PRO A 34 -10.88 -10.91 14.72
C PRO A 34 -10.13 -10.87 16.04
N ASN A 35 -9.09 -10.05 16.12
CA ASN A 35 -8.24 -9.88 17.29
C ASN A 35 -8.09 -8.39 17.63
N GLY A 36 -9.17 -7.62 17.60
CA GLY A 36 -9.15 -6.21 17.95
C GLY A 36 -9.34 -5.95 19.43
N THR A 37 -8.94 -4.77 19.85
CA THR A 37 -9.20 -4.21 21.20
C THR A 37 -9.70 -2.80 21.04
N ASN A 38 -10.78 -2.47 21.76
CA ASN A 38 -11.28 -1.10 21.77
C ASN A 38 -10.32 -0.18 22.54
N VAL A 39 -9.89 0.88 21.89
CA VAL A 39 -9.02 1.92 22.44
C VAL A 39 -9.65 3.29 22.20
N THR A 40 -9.22 4.31 22.94
CA THR A 40 -9.40 5.69 22.52
C THR A 40 -8.15 6.16 21.78
N VAL A 41 -8.35 7.00 20.78
CA VAL A 41 -7.28 7.66 20.03
C VAL A 41 -7.32 9.15 20.35
N ASN A 42 -6.14 9.72 20.55
CA ASN A 42 -5.95 11.14 20.76
C ASN A 42 -4.85 11.61 19.81
N ASP A 43 -5.08 12.73 19.13
CA ASP A 43 -4.10 13.40 18.29
C ASP A 43 -4.36 14.91 18.32
N ALA A 44 -3.45 15.61 19.00
CA ALA A 44 -3.60 17.06 19.18
C ALA A 44 -3.47 17.83 17.86
N ALA A 45 -2.67 17.34 16.91
CA ALA A 45 -2.48 17.99 15.62
C ALA A 45 -3.71 17.88 14.73
N LEU A 46 -4.46 16.77 14.86
CA LEU A 46 -5.72 16.54 14.14
C LEU A 46 -6.97 17.03 14.90
N GLY A 47 -6.81 17.47 16.15
CA GLY A 47 -7.93 17.83 17.00
C GLY A 47 -8.78 16.63 17.45
N ILE A 48 -8.22 15.42 17.39
CA ILE A 48 -8.86 14.18 17.85
C ILE A 48 -8.69 14.08 19.36
N SER A 49 -9.76 13.83 20.07
CA SER A 49 -9.74 13.69 21.53
C SER A 49 -10.70 12.60 21.99
N ASN A 50 -10.16 11.55 22.58
CA ASN A 50 -10.90 10.40 23.10
C ASN A 50 -11.85 9.75 22.08
N GLU A 51 -11.44 9.72 20.81
CA GLU A 51 -12.20 9.05 19.76
C GLU A 51 -12.09 7.54 19.92
N GLY A 52 -13.22 6.87 20.11
CA GLY A 52 -13.24 5.42 20.34
C GLY A 52 -13.13 4.65 19.04
N GLY A 53 -12.28 3.63 19.01
CA GLY A 53 -12.12 2.75 17.86
C GLY A 53 -11.61 1.37 18.25
N GLU A 54 -11.71 0.43 17.31
CA GLU A 54 -11.15 -0.91 17.47
C GLU A 54 -9.77 -0.96 16.80
N ALA A 55 -8.72 -1.14 17.61
CA ALA A 55 -7.35 -1.32 17.11
C ALA A 55 -7.07 -2.80 16.86
N GLY A 56 -6.49 -3.11 15.70
CA GLY A 56 -6.10 -4.48 15.34
C GLY A 56 -6.03 -4.70 13.84
N GLY A 57 -5.49 -5.86 13.46
CA GLY A 57 -5.47 -6.28 12.06
C GLY A 57 -6.88 -6.53 11.53
N VAL A 58 -7.17 -5.94 10.41
CA VAL A 58 -8.47 -6.04 9.74
C VAL A 58 -8.38 -7.08 8.63
N VAL A 59 -9.27 -8.06 8.64
CA VAL A 59 -9.44 -8.99 7.53
C VAL A 59 -10.50 -8.44 6.61
N VAL A 60 -10.10 -8.09 5.38
CA VAL A 60 -11.01 -7.56 4.35
C VAL A 60 -11.20 -8.56 3.22
N SER A 61 -12.41 -8.61 2.67
CA SER A 61 -12.73 -9.32 1.43
C SER A 61 -12.58 -8.32 0.28
N LEU A 62 -11.51 -8.44 -0.52
CA LEU A 62 -11.21 -7.58 -1.64
C LEU A 62 -11.56 -8.26 -2.96
N THR A 63 -12.31 -7.58 -3.81
CA THR A 63 -12.57 -8.00 -5.19
C THR A 63 -11.84 -7.07 -6.14
N ASP A 64 -10.87 -7.59 -6.88
CA ASP A 64 -10.26 -6.87 -8.00
C ASP A 64 -11.30 -6.68 -9.10
N THR A 65 -11.65 -5.43 -9.40
CA THR A 65 -12.71 -5.10 -10.34
C THR A 65 -12.31 -5.39 -11.80
N THR A 66 -11.01 -5.52 -12.08
CA THR A 66 -10.49 -5.82 -13.43
C THR A 66 -10.57 -7.31 -13.73
N THR A 67 -10.17 -8.15 -12.76
CA THR A 67 -10.15 -9.61 -12.94
C THR A 67 -11.38 -10.31 -12.35
N ASN A 68 -12.20 -9.59 -11.60
CA ASN A 68 -13.33 -10.10 -10.83
C ASN A 68 -12.94 -11.26 -9.88
N THR A 69 -11.72 -11.17 -9.33
CA THR A 69 -11.17 -12.15 -8.39
C THR A 69 -11.28 -11.63 -6.97
N THR A 70 -11.88 -12.41 -6.08
CA THR A 70 -11.99 -12.05 -4.67
C THR A 70 -10.91 -12.76 -3.86
N SER A 71 -10.25 -12.02 -2.98
CA SER A 71 -9.24 -12.51 -2.04
C SER A 71 -9.51 -11.99 -0.63
N MET A 72 -9.04 -12.73 0.37
CA MET A 72 -9.02 -12.27 1.77
C MET A 72 -7.63 -11.74 2.09
N LEU A 73 -7.56 -10.55 2.65
CA LEU A 73 -6.31 -9.88 2.98
C LEU A 73 -6.36 -9.35 4.40
N THR A 74 -5.27 -9.53 5.15
CA THR A 74 -5.10 -8.84 6.43
C THR A 74 -4.41 -7.51 6.18
N VAL A 75 -5.04 -6.45 6.60
CA VAL A 75 -4.61 -5.05 6.43
C VAL A 75 -4.59 -4.33 7.77
N TRP A 76 -3.96 -3.17 7.80
CA TRP A 76 -3.85 -2.29 8.97
C TRP A 76 -4.34 -0.91 8.60
N CYS A 77 -5.02 -0.26 9.53
CA CYS A 77 -5.51 1.09 9.31
C CYS A 77 -4.35 2.08 9.34
N SER A 78 -4.21 2.89 8.29
CA SER A 78 -3.25 3.99 8.24
C SER A 78 -3.86 5.34 8.62
N ASP A 79 -5.17 5.40 8.77
CA ASP A 79 -5.94 6.62 9.00
C ASP A 79 -6.70 6.49 10.33
N VAL A 80 -6.51 7.46 11.22
CA VAL A 80 -7.20 7.52 12.53
C VAL A 80 -8.45 8.38 12.52
N SER A 81 -8.71 9.07 11.42
CA SER A 81 -9.77 10.08 11.33
C SER A 81 -11.07 9.55 10.78
N ASN A 82 -10.99 8.45 10.05
CA ASN A 82 -12.14 7.83 9.40
C ASN A 82 -12.38 6.42 9.95
N TYR A 83 -13.63 6.00 9.88
CA TYR A 83 -14.02 4.63 10.21
C TYR A 83 -14.03 3.76 8.97
N LEU A 84 -13.65 2.51 9.14
CA LEU A 84 -13.79 1.52 8.09
C LEU A 84 -15.28 1.18 7.90
N SER A 85 -15.75 1.23 6.67
CA SER A 85 -17.08 0.80 6.28
C SER A 85 -17.04 -0.09 5.04
N ALA A 86 -18.01 -0.98 4.91
CA ALA A 86 -18.21 -1.79 3.72
C ALA A 86 -19.70 -1.74 3.31
N PRO A 87 -20.03 -1.78 2.01
CA PRO A 87 -19.10 -1.86 0.88
C PRO A 87 -18.34 -0.57 0.62
N ALA A 88 -17.13 -0.65 0.10
CA ALA A 88 -16.31 0.49 -0.30
C ALA A 88 -15.37 0.14 -1.45
N SER A 89 -15.05 1.12 -2.27
CA SER A 89 -14.09 0.98 -3.36
C SER A 89 -12.76 1.60 -2.97
N TYR A 90 -11.66 0.98 -3.42
CA TYR A 90 -10.29 1.40 -3.15
C TYR A 90 -9.46 1.42 -4.43
N THR A 91 -8.47 2.30 -4.45
CA THR A 91 -7.38 2.25 -5.42
C THR A 91 -6.12 1.75 -4.72
N LEU A 92 -5.34 0.92 -5.41
CA LEU A 92 -4.06 0.44 -4.91
C LEU A 92 -2.97 1.45 -5.28
N ASP A 93 -2.16 1.81 -4.30
CA ASP A 93 -0.98 2.64 -4.48
C ASP A 93 0.18 2.11 -3.62
N THR A 94 1.38 2.52 -3.91
CA THR A 94 2.53 2.27 -3.04
C THR A 94 2.49 3.25 -1.87
N LEU A 95 2.76 2.77 -0.66
CA LEU A 95 2.85 3.62 0.51
C LEU A 95 3.85 4.73 0.26
N SER A 96 3.36 5.95 0.17
CA SER A 96 4.14 7.16 -0.06
C SER A 96 4.34 7.93 1.24
N SER A 97 5.08 9.05 1.15
CA SER A 97 5.21 10.02 2.27
C SER A 97 3.88 10.67 2.68
N ASP A 98 2.80 10.37 1.98
CA ASP A 98 1.47 10.98 2.19
C ASP A 98 0.53 10.09 3.01
N ILE A 99 1.04 9.07 3.70
CA ILE A 99 0.24 8.25 4.62
C ILE A 99 -0.44 9.17 5.64
N GLY A 100 -1.72 8.93 5.86
CA GLY A 100 -2.52 9.73 6.80
C GLY A 100 -2.98 11.08 6.26
N ALA A 101 -2.43 11.54 5.12
CA ALA A 101 -2.87 12.79 4.49
C ALA A 101 -4.18 12.66 3.70
N SER A 102 -4.62 11.44 3.43
CA SER A 102 -5.77 11.16 2.55
C SER A 102 -7.09 11.72 3.07
N SER A 103 -7.21 11.88 4.38
CA SER A 103 -8.48 12.28 5.03
C SER A 103 -8.46 13.69 5.61
N TYR A 104 -7.28 14.30 5.73
CA TYR A 104 -7.14 15.64 6.29
C TYR A 104 -6.23 16.51 5.45
N PRO A 105 -6.80 17.54 4.76
CA PRO A 105 -6.00 18.52 4.00
C PRO A 105 -5.00 19.31 4.87
N ALA A 106 -5.13 19.25 6.20
CA ALA A 106 -4.24 19.93 7.13
C ALA A 106 -2.92 19.16 7.40
N LEU A 107 -2.88 17.87 7.14
CA LEU A 107 -1.64 17.10 7.07
C LEU A 107 -1.10 17.25 5.65
N THR A 108 -0.48 18.39 5.39
CA THR A 108 0.17 18.68 4.12
C THR A 108 1.17 17.59 3.77
N ALA A 109 1.23 17.26 2.48
CA ALA A 109 2.23 16.40 1.89
C ALA A 109 3.61 16.62 2.54
N GLY A 110 4.16 15.57 3.14
CA GLY A 110 5.44 15.64 3.87
C GLY A 110 5.38 15.38 5.37
N ALA A 111 4.18 15.20 5.96
CA ALA A 111 4.05 14.86 7.38
C ALA A 111 4.70 13.49 7.72
N VAL A 112 4.64 12.54 6.79
CA VAL A 112 5.29 11.22 6.94
C VAL A 112 6.53 11.17 6.06
N GLY A 113 7.71 11.45 6.63
CA GLY A 113 8.98 11.38 5.90
C GLY A 113 9.33 9.94 5.47
N THR A 114 10.29 9.82 4.56
CA THR A 114 10.79 8.51 4.09
C THR A 114 11.21 7.59 5.23
N THR A 115 11.69 8.15 6.34
CA THR A 115 12.04 7.39 7.55
C THR A 115 10.81 6.72 8.16
N LYS A 116 9.69 7.41 8.27
CA LYS A 116 8.44 6.85 8.83
C LYS A 116 7.88 5.73 7.94
N VAL A 117 7.91 5.89 6.62
CA VAL A 117 7.57 4.81 5.68
C VAL A 117 8.45 3.58 5.90
N ALA A 118 9.76 3.76 6.09
CA ALA A 118 10.68 2.67 6.39
C ALA A 118 10.38 2.02 7.76
N GLN A 119 9.97 2.79 8.74
CA GLN A 119 9.61 2.30 10.07
C GLN A 119 8.29 1.50 10.05
N VAL A 120 7.27 1.96 9.32
CA VAL A 120 6.05 1.18 9.07
C VAL A 120 6.38 -0.13 8.35
N ASN A 121 7.24 -0.07 7.31
CA ASN A 121 7.72 -1.28 6.62
C ASN A 121 8.41 -2.23 7.60
N ALA A 122 9.25 -1.72 8.53
CA ALA A 122 9.93 -2.54 9.54
C ALA A 122 8.95 -3.25 10.48
N LEU A 123 7.90 -2.56 10.94
CA LEU A 123 6.83 -3.15 11.77
C LEU A 123 6.11 -4.28 11.04
N LEU A 124 5.66 -4.03 9.80
CA LEU A 124 4.95 -5.03 9.00
C LEU A 124 5.88 -6.19 8.60
N ASN A 125 7.16 -5.91 8.36
CA ASN A 125 8.17 -6.94 8.09
C ASN A 125 8.44 -7.81 9.33
N ALA A 126 8.49 -7.22 10.53
CA ALA A 126 8.61 -7.98 11.77
C ALA A 126 7.44 -8.94 11.97
N MET A 127 6.21 -8.51 11.64
CA MET A 127 5.04 -9.38 11.62
C MET A 127 5.20 -10.50 10.58
N ALA A 128 5.57 -10.18 9.35
CA ALA A 128 5.73 -11.16 8.28
C ALA A 128 6.79 -12.23 8.59
N ASN A 129 7.82 -11.86 9.34
CA ASN A 129 8.87 -12.77 9.80
C ASN A 129 8.54 -13.51 11.11
N GLY A 130 7.33 -13.33 11.65
CA GLY A 130 6.87 -13.99 12.86
C GLY A 130 7.48 -13.45 14.17
N LEU A 131 8.14 -12.28 14.12
CA LEU A 131 8.63 -11.57 15.31
C LEU A 131 7.49 -10.90 16.08
N ILE A 132 6.44 -10.49 15.37
CA ILE A 132 5.15 -10.07 15.92
C ILE A 132 4.12 -11.09 15.46
N SER A 133 3.36 -11.65 16.40
CA SER A 133 2.23 -12.53 16.08
C SER A 133 0.92 -11.83 16.45
N PRO A 134 0.12 -11.34 15.51
CA PRO A 134 -1.14 -10.67 15.80
C PRO A 134 -2.28 -11.66 16.09
N ALA A 135 -1.95 -12.82 16.67
CA ALA A 135 -2.89 -13.92 16.92
C ALA A 135 -3.81 -13.71 18.14
N ASN A 136 -3.58 -12.64 18.92
CA ASN A 136 -4.43 -12.27 20.04
C ASN A 136 -4.70 -10.77 20.06
N ALA A 137 -5.68 -10.34 20.84
CA ALA A 137 -6.15 -8.97 20.87
C ALA A 137 -5.06 -7.96 21.29
N VAL A 138 -4.21 -8.32 22.25
CA VAL A 138 -3.15 -7.42 22.74
C VAL A 138 -2.10 -7.18 21.65
N THR A 139 -1.53 -8.23 21.07
CA THR A 139 -0.44 -8.11 20.09
C THR A 139 -0.93 -7.53 18.76
N SER A 140 -2.18 -7.80 18.38
CA SER A 140 -2.80 -7.21 17.20
C SER A 140 -3.05 -5.71 17.41
N ALA A 141 -3.68 -5.31 18.51
CA ALA A 141 -3.91 -3.91 18.82
C ALA A 141 -2.59 -3.14 19.03
N ALA A 142 -1.59 -3.75 19.64
CA ALA A 142 -0.26 -3.15 19.82
C ALA A 142 0.43 -2.83 18.49
N LEU A 143 0.35 -3.73 17.50
CA LEU A 143 0.89 -3.45 16.16
C LEU A 143 0.14 -2.31 15.48
N GLN A 144 -1.19 -2.29 15.58
CA GLN A 144 -1.99 -1.18 15.04
C GLN A 144 -1.65 0.16 15.70
N ALA A 145 -1.54 0.17 17.04
CA ALA A 145 -1.16 1.38 17.78
C ALA A 145 0.26 1.86 17.42
N ALA A 146 1.22 0.94 17.28
CA ALA A 146 2.57 1.27 16.87
C ALA A 146 2.63 1.85 15.44
N ILE A 147 1.82 1.34 14.51
CA ILE A 147 1.69 1.90 13.16
C ILE A 147 1.16 3.33 13.22
N TRP A 148 0.09 3.58 13.97
CA TRP A 148 -0.47 4.92 14.12
C TRP A 148 0.53 5.87 14.79
N GLU A 149 1.22 5.45 15.84
CA GLU A 149 2.24 6.25 16.51
C GLU A 149 3.33 6.70 15.52
N VAL A 150 3.89 5.77 14.73
CA VAL A 150 4.88 6.12 13.70
C VAL A 150 4.32 7.13 12.70
N ILE A 151 3.07 6.99 12.28
CA ILE A 151 2.46 7.88 11.28
C ILE A 151 2.20 9.27 11.88
N TYR A 152 1.59 9.35 13.05
CA TYR A 152 0.99 10.57 13.58
C TYR A 152 1.84 11.29 14.62
N GLU A 153 2.75 10.62 15.33
CA GLU A 153 3.63 11.33 16.26
C GLU A 153 4.52 12.33 15.51
N THR A 154 4.49 13.59 15.92
CA THR A 154 5.23 14.69 15.29
C THR A 154 6.31 15.26 16.22
N GLY A 155 6.40 14.77 17.47
CA GLY A 155 7.37 15.24 18.45
C GLY A 155 8.76 14.66 18.26
N ASP A 156 9.76 15.38 18.79
CA ASP A 156 11.17 14.97 18.73
C ASP A 156 11.57 14.03 19.91
N ASN A 157 10.60 13.61 20.74
CA ASN A 157 10.85 12.89 22.00
C ASN A 157 10.90 11.37 21.85
N GLY A 158 10.91 10.85 20.64
CA GLY A 158 10.74 9.42 20.37
C GLY A 158 9.26 9.00 20.37
N TYR A 159 9.03 7.72 20.14
CA TYR A 159 7.68 7.15 20.09
C TYR A 159 7.23 6.65 21.47
N ASP A 160 6.02 7.02 21.87
CA ASP A 160 5.38 6.55 23.12
C ASP A 160 3.85 6.62 22.99
N VAL A 161 3.20 5.48 22.75
CA VAL A 161 1.73 5.42 22.59
C VAL A 161 0.93 5.84 23.82
N THR A 162 1.59 6.17 24.95
CA THR A 162 0.93 6.66 26.17
C THR A 162 0.96 8.17 26.32
N SER A 163 1.75 8.87 25.49
CA SER A 163 1.97 10.32 25.60
C SER A 163 2.47 10.88 24.27
N GLY A 164 2.42 12.20 24.10
CA GLY A 164 2.90 12.86 22.91
C GLY A 164 1.77 13.61 22.18
N ASN A 165 1.98 13.84 20.88
CA ASN A 165 0.93 14.41 20.03
C ASN A 165 -0.12 13.37 19.70
N PHE A 166 0.31 12.15 19.41
CA PHE A 166 -0.54 10.98 19.28
C PHE A 166 -0.41 10.12 20.53
N PHE A 167 -1.51 9.57 21.03
CA PHE A 167 -1.51 8.52 22.05
C PHE A 167 -2.82 7.76 22.08
N ILE A 168 -2.79 6.54 22.60
CA ILE A 168 -3.98 5.73 22.83
C ILE A 168 -4.37 5.77 24.30
N GLY A 169 -5.61 5.38 24.60
CA GLY A 169 -6.11 5.30 25.98
C GLY A 169 -7.23 4.28 26.13
N SER A 170 -7.74 4.20 27.34
CA SER A 170 -8.83 3.29 27.70
C SER A 170 -10.15 3.73 27.09
N TYR A 171 -10.83 2.84 26.39
CA TYR A 171 -12.19 3.04 25.90
C TYR A 171 -13.18 2.32 26.83
N ASN A 172 -14.14 3.07 27.37
CA ASN A 172 -15.17 2.54 28.29
C ASN A 172 -14.62 1.73 29.47
N GLY A 173 -13.41 2.10 29.96
CA GLY A 173 -12.79 1.43 31.10
C GLY A 173 -12.06 0.11 30.78
N ASN A 174 -11.86 -0.21 29.50
CA ASN A 174 -11.02 -1.35 29.10
C ASN A 174 -9.57 -1.12 29.57
N ASP A 175 -8.92 -2.19 30.00
CA ASP A 175 -7.50 -2.16 30.33
C ASP A 175 -6.67 -2.25 29.04
N VAL A 176 -5.99 -1.17 28.70
CA VAL A 176 -5.09 -1.09 27.52
C VAL A 176 -3.62 -1.16 27.88
N ALA A 177 -3.27 -1.28 29.16
CA ALA A 177 -1.87 -1.25 29.60
C ALA A 177 -0.99 -2.31 28.94
N ALA A 178 -1.52 -3.51 28.71
CA ALA A 178 -0.78 -4.57 28.00
C ALA A 178 -0.55 -4.22 26.52
N VAL A 179 -1.49 -3.51 25.89
CA VAL A 179 -1.36 -3.01 24.51
C VAL A 179 -0.29 -1.94 24.44
N GLU A 180 -0.30 -0.97 25.37
CA GLU A 180 0.68 0.12 25.46
C GLU A 180 2.10 -0.42 25.65
N VAL A 181 2.28 -1.35 26.58
CA VAL A 181 3.60 -1.99 26.83
C VAL A 181 4.11 -2.71 25.59
N ALA A 182 3.27 -3.48 24.91
CA ALA A 182 3.67 -4.21 23.72
C ALA A 182 3.96 -3.26 22.54
N ALA A 183 3.14 -2.23 22.34
CA ALA A 183 3.34 -1.23 21.29
C ALA A 183 4.66 -0.47 21.48
N ASN A 184 4.92 0.02 22.69
CA ASN A 184 6.17 0.73 23.01
C ASN A 184 7.40 -0.18 22.85
N GLN A 185 7.27 -1.48 23.13
CA GLN A 185 8.34 -2.44 22.83
C GLN A 185 8.60 -2.58 21.33
N TYR A 186 7.57 -2.66 20.50
CA TYR A 186 7.73 -2.72 19.04
C TYR A 186 8.38 -1.45 18.48
N LEU A 187 7.94 -0.29 18.97
CA LEU A 187 8.49 1.00 18.60
C LEU A 187 9.97 1.11 18.96
N SER A 188 10.37 0.67 20.16
CA SER A 188 11.77 0.70 20.55
C SER A 188 12.68 -0.11 19.63
N TYR A 189 12.23 -1.25 19.10
CA TYR A 189 13.00 -2.05 18.15
C TYR A 189 13.15 -1.37 16.80
N VAL A 190 12.15 -0.60 16.37
CA VAL A 190 12.19 0.18 15.13
C VAL A 190 13.09 1.39 15.27
N GLU A 191 12.99 2.13 16.39
CA GLU A 191 13.79 3.33 16.65
C GLU A 191 15.30 3.04 16.70
N VAL A 192 15.68 1.97 17.42
CA VAL A 192 17.09 1.58 17.50
C VAL A 192 17.58 0.79 16.28
N GLY A 193 16.73 0.57 15.28
CA GLY A 193 17.07 -0.14 14.06
C GLY A 193 17.28 -1.65 14.23
N THR A 194 16.80 -2.25 15.33
CA THR A 194 16.81 -3.71 15.52
C THR A 194 15.92 -4.39 14.49
N TRP A 195 14.77 -3.82 14.20
CA TRP A 195 13.92 -4.19 13.09
C TRP A 195 14.15 -3.21 11.93
N ALA A 196 14.37 -3.76 10.75
CA ALA A 196 14.64 -2.99 9.54
C ALA A 196 13.58 -3.24 8.47
N ALA A 197 13.42 -2.27 7.61
CA ALA A 197 12.61 -2.41 6.41
C ALA A 197 13.17 -3.53 5.53
N ASN A 198 12.28 -4.31 4.92
CA ASN A 198 12.66 -5.30 3.92
C ASN A 198 12.72 -4.61 2.55
N ALA A 199 13.91 -4.50 1.98
CA ALA A 199 14.10 -3.90 0.66
C ALA A 199 13.40 -4.67 -0.49
N GLY A 200 13.04 -5.93 -0.26
CA GLY A 200 12.33 -6.78 -1.23
C GLY A 200 10.81 -6.79 -1.07
N ALA A 201 10.27 -6.10 -0.06
CA ALA A 201 8.85 -6.00 0.19
C ALA A 201 8.40 -4.55 0.18
N THR A 202 7.29 -4.30 -0.49
CA THR A 202 6.68 -2.97 -0.60
C THR A 202 5.49 -2.89 0.34
N VAL A 203 5.39 -1.80 1.10
CA VAL A 203 4.13 -1.48 1.78
C VAL A 203 3.20 -0.88 0.73
N GLU A 204 2.08 -1.54 0.51
CA GLU A 204 1.03 -1.06 -0.37
C GLU A 204 -0.09 -0.41 0.45
N GLN A 205 -0.74 0.57 -0.13
CA GLN A 205 -1.84 1.30 0.45
C GLN A 205 -3.09 1.14 -0.39
N LEU A 206 -4.19 0.81 0.27
CA LEU A 206 -5.54 0.87 -0.29
C LEU A 206 -6.13 2.22 0.10
N GLN A 207 -6.26 3.10 -0.86
CA GLN A 207 -6.86 4.43 -0.68
C GLN A 207 -8.33 4.40 -1.05
N PRO A 208 -9.24 4.93 -0.21
CA PRO A 208 -10.66 5.01 -0.56
C PRO A 208 -10.89 5.75 -1.87
N ALA A 209 -11.79 5.24 -2.69
CA ALA A 209 -12.17 5.84 -3.95
C ALA A 209 -13.67 6.23 -3.93
N PRO A 210 -14.02 7.52 -4.20
CA PRO A 210 -13.10 8.59 -4.56
C PRO A 210 -12.20 9.01 -3.39
N PHE A 211 -11.02 9.55 -3.72
CA PHE A 211 -10.09 10.11 -2.74
C PHE A 211 -10.79 11.17 -1.88
N GLY A 212 -10.58 11.12 -0.56
CA GLY A 212 -11.26 12.02 0.39
C GLY A 212 -12.67 11.58 0.77
N SER A 213 -13.08 10.35 0.45
CA SER A 213 -14.30 9.77 1.04
C SER A 213 -14.11 9.51 2.54
N ASP A 214 -15.24 9.45 3.28
CA ASP A 214 -15.25 9.24 4.73
C ASP A 214 -14.92 7.78 5.13
N ASN A 215 -14.07 7.10 4.36
CA ASN A 215 -13.65 5.73 4.64
C ASN A 215 -12.15 5.64 4.92
N GLN A 216 -11.76 4.66 5.70
CA GLN A 216 -10.41 4.50 6.23
C GLN A 216 -9.44 4.00 5.16
N SER A 217 -8.26 4.60 5.08
CA SER A 217 -7.13 4.10 4.30
C SER A 217 -6.48 2.91 5.00
N LEU A 218 -6.07 1.92 4.23
CA LEU A 218 -5.53 0.65 4.73
C LEU A 218 -4.16 0.39 4.13
N ILE A 219 -3.30 -0.29 4.88
CA ILE A 219 -1.96 -0.68 4.42
C ILE A 219 -1.69 -2.16 4.65
N TYR A 220 -0.82 -2.73 3.84
CA TYR A 220 -0.32 -4.09 4.01
C TYR A 220 1.06 -4.27 3.38
N LEU A 221 1.77 -5.34 3.72
CA LEU A 221 3.08 -5.66 3.15
C LEU A 221 2.90 -6.59 1.95
N ALA A 222 3.13 -6.08 0.74
CA ALA A 222 3.14 -6.87 -0.48
C ALA A 222 4.43 -7.69 -0.60
N GLY A 223 4.31 -8.87 -1.20
CA GLY A 223 5.47 -9.76 -1.43
C GLY A 223 5.90 -10.56 -0.20
N SER A 224 5.23 -10.45 0.94
CA SER A 224 5.48 -11.32 2.08
C SER A 224 4.80 -12.69 1.87
N SER A 225 5.54 -13.77 2.13
CA SER A 225 5.07 -15.15 1.93
C SER A 225 3.91 -15.57 2.86
N THR A 226 3.60 -14.75 3.86
CA THR A 226 2.52 -15.00 4.84
C THR A 226 1.15 -14.50 4.39
N GLN A 227 1.10 -13.71 3.34
CA GLN A 227 -0.17 -13.30 2.76
C GLN A 227 -0.49 -14.24 1.60
N SER A 228 -1.55 -15.05 1.75
CA SER A 228 -2.11 -15.85 0.65
C SER A 228 -2.72 -14.89 -0.38
N GLN A 229 -1.87 -14.17 -1.09
CA GLN A 229 -2.30 -13.48 -2.29
C GLN A 229 -2.49 -14.54 -3.37
N SER A 230 -3.69 -14.67 -3.89
CA SER A 230 -3.86 -15.30 -5.19
C SER A 230 -2.92 -14.58 -6.14
N ALA A 231 -1.95 -15.32 -6.71
CA ALA A 231 -0.94 -14.72 -7.58
C ALA A 231 -1.64 -13.83 -8.59
N LYS A 232 -1.33 -12.53 -8.55
CA LYS A 232 -1.82 -11.58 -9.54
C LYS A 232 -1.36 -12.12 -10.90
N VAL A 233 -2.30 -12.64 -11.68
CA VAL A 233 -2.03 -12.96 -13.09
C VAL A 233 -1.84 -11.61 -13.75
N VAL A 234 -0.59 -11.15 -13.80
CA VAL A 234 -0.23 -9.97 -14.58
C VAL A 234 -0.58 -10.32 -16.03
N PRO A 235 -1.55 -9.66 -16.67
CA PRO A 235 -1.79 -9.89 -18.08
C PRO A 235 -0.47 -9.65 -18.80
N GLU A 236 0.00 -10.65 -19.54
CA GLU A 236 1.26 -10.50 -20.28
C GLU A 236 1.17 -9.21 -21.08
N PRO A 237 2.10 -8.25 -20.88
CA PRO A 237 2.00 -6.96 -21.55
C PRO A 237 1.84 -7.21 -23.05
N GLY A 238 1.01 -6.42 -23.70
CA GLY A 238 0.80 -6.49 -25.17
C GLY A 238 2.09 -6.47 -26.01
N SER A 239 3.24 -6.34 -25.36
CA SER A 239 4.59 -6.55 -25.88
C SER A 239 4.78 -7.90 -26.58
N LEU A 240 4.16 -9.00 -26.11
CA LEU A 240 4.22 -10.28 -26.80
C LEU A 240 3.41 -10.29 -28.09
N VAL A 241 2.27 -9.60 -28.09
CA VAL A 241 1.49 -9.41 -29.33
C VAL A 241 2.25 -8.50 -30.30
N LEU A 242 2.90 -7.46 -29.78
CA LEU A 242 3.73 -6.56 -30.60
C LEU A 242 4.97 -7.27 -31.15
N LEU A 243 5.63 -8.11 -30.37
CA LEU A 243 6.77 -8.90 -30.78
C LEU A 243 6.34 -9.94 -31.84
N GLY A 244 5.23 -10.62 -31.64
CA GLY A 244 4.67 -11.58 -32.59
C GLY A 244 4.30 -10.93 -33.92
N THR A 245 3.61 -9.80 -33.90
CA THR A 245 3.22 -9.06 -35.13
C THR A 245 4.45 -8.47 -35.83
N GLY A 246 5.46 -8.00 -35.09
CA GLY A 246 6.72 -7.51 -35.64
C GLY A 246 7.51 -8.61 -36.37
N LEU A 247 7.58 -9.81 -35.80
CA LEU A 247 8.24 -10.97 -36.43
C LEU A 247 7.52 -11.43 -37.70
N VAL A 248 6.19 -11.46 -37.72
CA VAL A 248 5.38 -11.79 -38.92
C VAL A 248 5.59 -10.74 -40.01
N GLY A 249 5.64 -9.45 -39.65
CA GLY A 249 5.93 -8.36 -40.58
C GLY A 249 7.32 -8.48 -41.21
N LEU A 250 8.33 -8.80 -40.45
CA LEU A 250 9.71 -9.03 -40.91
C LEU A 250 9.81 -10.25 -41.86
N ALA A 251 9.12 -11.33 -41.54
CA ALA A 251 9.06 -12.52 -42.41
C ALA A 251 8.38 -12.24 -43.75
N ALA A 252 7.31 -11.43 -43.77
CA ALA A 252 6.61 -11.02 -45.00
C ALA A 252 7.49 -10.12 -45.89
N LEU A 253 8.27 -9.21 -45.30
CA LEU A 253 9.23 -8.37 -46.02
C LEU A 253 10.37 -9.17 -46.62
N ARG A 254 10.91 -10.17 -45.92
CA ARG A 254 11.94 -11.07 -46.50
C ARG A 254 11.42 -11.88 -47.68
N ARG A 255 10.19 -12.40 -47.63
CA ARG A 255 9.58 -13.12 -48.75
C ARG A 255 9.42 -12.23 -50.01
N ARG A 256 9.01 -10.99 -49.87
CA ARG A 256 8.88 -10.05 -50.99
C ARG A 256 10.20 -9.76 -51.69
N ARG A 257 11.30 -9.61 -50.91
CA ARG A 257 12.65 -9.39 -51.47
C ARG A 257 13.17 -10.60 -52.24
N ALA A 258 12.91 -11.82 -51.76
CA ALA A 258 13.35 -13.04 -52.44
C ALA A 258 12.64 -13.28 -53.78
N VAL A 259 11.42 -12.81 -53.95
CA VAL A 259 10.68 -12.93 -55.24
C VAL A 259 11.17 -11.88 -56.26
N SER A 260 11.55 -10.67 -55.81
CA SER A 260 12.06 -9.60 -56.70
C SER A 260 13.47 -9.83 -57.27
N MET A 261 14.25 -10.80 -56.74
CA MET A 261 15.56 -11.15 -57.25
C MET A 261 15.55 -12.32 -58.28
N ARG A 262 14.37 -12.88 -58.57
CA ARG A 262 14.22 -14.00 -59.52
C ARG A 262 13.53 -13.60 -60.84
N SER A 263 13.17 -12.36 -61.01
CA SER A 263 12.68 -11.73 -62.21
C SER A 263 13.75 -10.80 -62.81
#